data_99781027d16da20aa6b6ebe260a3da43
#
_entry.id   99781027d16da20aa6b6ebe260a3da43
#
_cell.length_a   1.000
_cell.length_b   1.000
_cell.length_c   1.000
_cell.angle_alpha   90.00
_cell.angle_beta   90.00
_cell.angle_gamma   90.00
#
_symmetry.space_group_name_H-M   'P 1'
#
loop_
_entity.id
_entity.type
_entity.pdbx_description
1 polymer ?
#
loop_
_entity_poly.entity_id
_entity_poly.type
_entity_poly.pdbx_seq_one_letter_code
_entity_poly.pdbx_strand_id
1 'polypeptide(L)'
;MIDRTEAALCRRGLIFADSSSGMLHAPPPNSEASPELQQLGEIIRPTLERQFLTLALLQHHGSGRLTRAELEEATHLLAQRLAMLYEQNSAEFSEKLLFANVIRNLTDAGILQADAAGLLQFDERITLAAAQTELLLAADVRHSIQRIARAASPASA
;
A
#
# COMPACT_ATOMS: atom_id res chain seq x y z
N MET A 1 -6.51 -7.61 15.70
CA MET A 1 -6.91 -8.16 14.37
C MET A 1 -5.78 -8.98 13.75
N ILE A 2 -4.52 -8.51 13.81
CA ILE A 2 -3.31 -9.22 13.30
C ILE A 2 -3.22 -10.62 13.91
N ASP A 3 -3.35 -10.76 15.23
CA ASP A 3 -3.23 -12.05 15.94
C ASP A 3 -4.21 -13.14 15.44
N ARG A 4 -5.42 -12.74 15.01
CA ARG A 4 -6.40 -13.72 14.49
C ARG A 4 -6.05 -14.22 13.11
N THR A 5 -5.49 -13.36 12.27
CA THR A 5 -5.05 -13.72 10.91
C THR A 5 -3.80 -14.58 10.98
N GLU A 6 -2.83 -14.18 11.79
CA GLU A 6 -1.62 -14.98 12.06
C GLU A 6 -1.97 -16.39 12.57
N ALA A 7 -2.81 -16.48 13.61
CA ALA A 7 -3.25 -17.75 14.13
C ALA A 7 -4.01 -18.61 13.09
N ALA A 8 -4.75 -17.99 12.16
CA ALA A 8 -5.43 -18.71 11.09
C ALA A 8 -4.42 -19.23 10.04
N LEU A 9 -3.43 -18.45 9.67
CA LEU A 9 -2.37 -18.86 8.73
C LEU A 9 -1.50 -19.97 9.33
N CYS A 10 -1.13 -19.84 10.62
CA CYS A 10 -0.40 -20.90 11.34
C CYS A 10 -1.19 -22.21 11.40
N ARG A 11 -2.49 -22.15 11.71
CA ARG A 11 -3.35 -23.36 11.73
C ARG A 11 -3.46 -24.06 10.38
N ARG A 12 -3.34 -23.31 9.29
CA ARG A 12 -3.33 -23.84 7.92
C ARG A 12 -1.96 -24.30 7.45
N GLY A 13 -0.91 -24.09 8.26
CA GLY A 13 0.46 -24.43 7.88
C GLY A 13 1.04 -23.50 6.80
N LEU A 14 0.41 -22.34 6.56
CA LEU A 14 0.86 -21.36 5.58
C LEU A 14 2.00 -20.48 6.10
N ILE A 15 2.13 -20.37 7.42
CA ILE A 15 3.27 -19.76 8.10
C ILE A 15 3.59 -20.55 9.38
N PHE A 16 4.82 -20.45 9.86
CA PHE A 16 5.29 -21.06 11.09
C PHE A 16 5.84 -19.98 12.01
N ALA A 17 5.33 -19.92 13.24
CA ALA A 17 5.87 -19.06 14.27
C ALA A 17 6.98 -19.77 15.04
N ASP A 18 8.17 -19.18 15.11
CA ASP A 18 9.21 -19.65 16.00
C ASP A 18 8.91 -19.18 17.43
N SER A 19 8.63 -20.15 18.30
CA SER A 19 8.29 -19.88 19.71
C SER A 19 9.42 -19.25 20.52
N SER A 20 10.68 -19.31 20.05
CA SER A 20 11.84 -18.75 20.74
C SER A 20 12.12 -17.30 20.36
N SER A 21 11.93 -16.94 19.10
CA SER A 21 12.24 -15.61 18.56
C SER A 21 11.00 -14.76 18.27
N GLY A 22 9.81 -15.38 18.21
CA GLY A 22 8.59 -14.73 17.72
C GLY A 22 8.60 -14.44 16.22
N MET A 23 9.58 -14.93 15.48
CA MET A 23 9.67 -14.73 14.04
C MET A 23 8.71 -15.64 13.30
N LEU A 24 8.13 -15.11 12.22
CA LEU A 24 7.28 -15.85 11.31
C LEU A 24 8.12 -16.34 10.12
N HIS A 25 7.96 -17.60 9.77
CA HIS A 25 8.65 -18.23 8.66
C HIS A 25 7.65 -18.69 7.60
N ALA A 26 8.00 -18.50 6.33
CA ALA A 26 7.28 -19.09 5.21
C ALA A 26 7.47 -20.62 5.19
N PRO A 27 6.55 -21.38 4.60
CA PRO A 27 6.70 -22.82 4.41
C PRO A 27 7.87 -23.10 3.44
N PRO A 28 8.46 -24.30 3.52
CA PRO A 28 9.51 -24.69 2.58
C PRO A 28 9.03 -24.54 1.13
N PRO A 29 9.90 -24.11 0.19
CA PRO A 29 9.51 -23.86 -1.21
C PRO A 29 8.85 -25.04 -1.91
N ASN A 30 9.19 -26.27 -1.52
CA ASN A 30 8.68 -27.52 -2.10
C ASN A 30 7.49 -28.11 -1.34
N SER A 31 6.91 -27.38 -0.39
CA SER A 31 5.70 -27.83 0.34
C SER A 31 4.42 -27.46 -0.42
N GLU A 32 3.34 -28.20 -0.18
CA GLU A 32 2.01 -27.88 -0.74
C GLU A 32 1.47 -26.52 -0.28
N ALA A 33 1.89 -26.04 0.89
CA ALA A 33 1.51 -24.74 1.42
C ALA A 33 2.18 -23.54 0.73
N SER A 34 3.32 -23.75 0.07
CA SER A 34 4.07 -22.67 -0.59
C SER A 34 3.30 -22.03 -1.76
N PRO A 35 2.70 -22.77 -2.70
CA PRO A 35 1.85 -22.19 -3.75
C PRO A 35 0.63 -21.47 -3.19
N GLU A 36 -0.01 -22.00 -2.14
CA GLU A 36 -1.17 -21.37 -1.52
C GLU A 36 -0.79 -20.02 -0.89
N LEU A 37 0.33 -19.95 -0.18
CA LEU A 37 0.84 -18.69 0.37
C LEU A 37 1.17 -17.68 -0.74
N GLN A 38 1.77 -18.12 -1.86
CA GLN A 38 2.02 -17.26 -3.01
C GLN A 38 0.74 -16.70 -3.61
N GLN A 39 -0.29 -17.53 -3.80
CA GLN A 39 -1.59 -17.08 -4.31
C GLN A 39 -2.23 -16.02 -3.40
N LEU A 40 -2.15 -16.20 -2.08
CA LEU A 40 -2.60 -15.18 -1.12
C LEU A 40 -1.81 -13.87 -1.27
N GLY A 41 -0.51 -13.96 -1.50
CA GLY A 41 0.35 -12.81 -1.80
C GLY A 41 -0.11 -12.05 -3.06
N GLU A 42 -0.42 -12.78 -4.14
CA GLU A 42 -0.93 -12.18 -5.38
C GLU A 42 -2.27 -11.45 -5.19
N ILE A 43 -3.17 -12.01 -4.39
CA ILE A 43 -4.47 -11.37 -4.09
C ILE A 43 -4.28 -10.05 -3.32
N ILE A 44 -3.29 -9.97 -2.44
CA ILE A 44 -3.04 -8.79 -1.59
C ILE A 44 -2.22 -7.73 -2.32
N ARG A 45 -1.38 -8.13 -3.28
CA ARG A 45 -0.44 -7.25 -4.00
C ARG A 45 -1.07 -5.95 -4.51
N PRO A 46 -2.20 -5.95 -5.25
CA PRO A 46 -2.79 -4.72 -5.76
C PRO A 46 -3.20 -3.74 -4.64
N THR A 47 -3.56 -4.27 -3.47
CA THR A 47 -3.88 -3.43 -2.30
C THR A 47 -2.64 -2.77 -1.72
N LEU A 48 -1.52 -3.48 -1.64
CA LEU A 48 -0.24 -2.93 -1.19
C LEU A 48 0.31 -1.90 -2.17
N GLU A 49 0.18 -2.13 -3.46
CA GLU A 49 0.58 -1.19 -4.51
C GLU A 49 -0.23 0.12 -4.42
N ARG A 50 -1.55 0.04 -4.25
CA ARG A 50 -2.41 1.22 -4.03
C ARG A 50 -2.05 1.96 -2.75
N GLN A 51 -1.80 1.23 -1.67
CA GLN A 51 -1.36 1.83 -0.41
C GLN A 51 -0.03 2.57 -0.60
N PHE A 52 0.95 1.94 -1.23
CA PHE A 52 2.26 2.55 -1.47
C PHE A 52 2.16 3.78 -2.38
N LEU A 53 1.36 3.73 -3.45
CA LEU A 53 1.10 4.88 -4.32
C LEU A 53 0.52 6.06 -3.53
N THR A 54 -0.48 5.79 -2.67
CA THR A 54 -1.10 6.82 -1.82
C THR A 54 -0.09 7.43 -0.84
N LEU A 55 0.72 6.60 -0.18
CA LEU A 55 1.74 7.04 0.77
C LEU A 55 2.84 7.84 0.07
N ALA A 56 3.29 7.40 -1.10
CA ALA A 56 4.30 8.11 -1.91
C ALA A 56 3.84 9.50 -2.35
N LEU A 57 2.56 9.63 -2.74
CA LEU A 57 1.96 10.93 -3.06
C LEU A 57 1.88 11.84 -1.84
N LEU A 58 1.42 11.34 -0.70
CA LEU A 58 1.38 12.13 0.53
C LEU A 58 2.76 12.63 0.93
N GLN A 59 3.78 11.76 0.91
CA GLN A 59 5.16 12.16 1.21
C GLN A 59 5.69 13.20 0.22
N HIS A 60 5.34 13.07 -1.06
CA HIS A 60 5.78 13.99 -2.09
C HIS A 60 5.19 15.39 -1.93
N HIS A 61 3.88 15.49 -1.65
CA HIS A 61 3.20 16.77 -1.47
C HIS A 61 3.46 17.40 -0.10
N GLY A 62 3.69 16.59 0.93
CA GLY A 62 3.85 17.06 2.30
C GLY A 62 2.53 17.21 3.06
N SER A 63 2.65 17.28 4.40
CA SER A 63 1.51 17.41 5.31
C SER A 63 0.80 18.76 5.12
N GLY A 64 -0.54 18.77 5.15
CA GLY A 64 -1.35 19.98 5.03
C GLY A 64 -1.40 20.58 3.62
N ARG A 65 -1.14 19.80 2.57
CA ARG A 65 -1.11 20.29 1.19
C ARG A 65 -2.25 19.79 0.32
N LEU A 66 -2.88 18.71 0.69
CA LEU A 66 -3.96 18.09 -0.07
C LEU A 66 -5.18 17.91 0.80
N THR A 67 -6.34 18.11 0.22
CA THR A 67 -7.61 17.64 0.74
C THR A 67 -7.78 16.15 0.41
N ARG A 68 -8.74 15.49 1.07
CA ARG A 68 -9.09 14.11 0.76
C ARG A 68 -9.48 13.93 -0.71
N ALA A 69 -10.31 14.84 -1.24
CA ALA A 69 -10.78 14.75 -2.63
C ALA A 69 -9.65 14.90 -3.65
N GLU A 70 -8.69 15.82 -3.39
CA GLU A 70 -7.52 15.99 -4.24
C GLU A 70 -6.59 14.76 -4.20
N LEU A 71 -6.41 14.15 -3.02
CA LEU A 71 -5.62 12.92 -2.91
C LEU A 71 -6.29 11.75 -3.63
N GLU A 72 -7.61 11.58 -3.48
CA GLU A 72 -8.38 10.55 -4.21
C GLU A 72 -8.27 10.71 -5.72
N GLU A 73 -8.35 11.94 -6.22
CA GLU A 73 -8.23 12.23 -7.65
C GLU A 73 -6.80 12.00 -8.15
N ALA A 74 -5.80 12.51 -7.43
CA ALA A 74 -4.40 12.34 -7.79
C ALA A 74 -3.97 10.87 -7.81
N THR A 75 -4.37 10.07 -6.81
CA THR A 75 -4.09 8.63 -6.78
C THR A 75 -4.77 7.89 -7.93
N HIS A 76 -6.02 8.23 -8.23
CA HIS A 76 -6.76 7.63 -9.35
C HIS A 76 -6.05 7.90 -10.70
N LEU A 77 -5.71 9.16 -10.98
CA LEU A 77 -5.03 9.54 -12.22
C LEU A 77 -3.66 8.88 -12.38
N LEU A 78 -2.90 8.77 -11.29
CA LEU A 78 -1.60 8.09 -11.32
C LEU A 78 -1.74 6.58 -11.49
N ALA A 79 -2.74 5.96 -10.87
CA ALA A 79 -3.03 4.54 -11.06
C ALA A 79 -3.44 4.24 -12.50
N GLN A 80 -4.23 5.12 -13.15
CA GLN A 80 -4.54 4.99 -14.58
C GLN A 80 -3.27 5.04 -15.43
N ARG A 81 -2.34 5.96 -15.15
CA ARG A 81 -1.06 6.04 -15.87
C ARG A 81 -0.21 4.78 -15.66
N LEU A 82 -0.18 4.24 -14.44
CA LEU A 82 0.49 2.97 -14.15
C LEU A 82 -0.13 1.82 -14.93
N ALA A 83 -1.45 1.71 -14.94
CA ALA A 83 -2.17 0.66 -15.68
C ALA A 83 -1.89 0.71 -17.19
N MET A 84 -1.77 1.91 -17.76
CA MET A 84 -1.42 2.08 -19.19
C MET A 84 0.04 1.70 -19.50
N LEU A 85 0.96 1.92 -18.56
CA LEU A 85 2.40 1.63 -18.75
C LEU A 85 2.74 0.17 -18.50
N TYR A 86 1.99 -0.49 -17.65
CA TYR A 86 2.20 -1.87 -17.25
C TYR A 86 0.93 -2.64 -17.57
N GLU A 87 0.89 -3.33 -18.71
CA GLU A 87 -0.24 -4.13 -19.23
C GLU A 87 -0.78 -5.17 -18.23
N GLN A 88 -0.16 -5.33 -17.07
CA GLN A 88 -0.51 -6.31 -16.04
C GLN A 88 -1.53 -5.81 -15.01
N ASN A 89 -1.82 -4.51 -14.97
CA ASN A 89 -2.78 -3.98 -14.00
C ASN A 89 -4.20 -4.01 -14.59
N SER A 90 -5.07 -4.81 -13.98
CA SER A 90 -6.49 -4.85 -14.33
C SER A 90 -7.12 -3.45 -14.24
N ALA A 91 -8.19 -3.21 -15.01
CA ALA A 91 -8.96 -1.97 -14.93
C ALA A 91 -9.40 -1.64 -13.48
N GLU A 92 -9.58 -2.67 -12.65
CA GLU A 92 -9.89 -2.56 -11.23
C GLU A 92 -8.79 -1.87 -10.41
N PHE A 93 -7.54 -1.92 -10.86
CA PHE A 93 -6.43 -1.30 -10.12
C PHE A 93 -6.62 0.21 -9.94
N SER A 94 -7.12 0.90 -10.96
CA SER A 94 -7.33 2.35 -10.94
C SER A 94 -8.68 2.79 -10.40
N GLU A 95 -9.51 1.89 -9.87
CA GLU A 95 -10.84 2.22 -9.39
C GLU A 95 -10.80 3.18 -8.19
N LYS A 96 -11.42 4.35 -8.35
CA LYS A 96 -11.37 5.46 -7.37
C LYS A 96 -11.84 5.05 -5.97
N LEU A 97 -12.87 4.19 -5.90
CA LEU A 97 -13.40 3.70 -4.62
C LEU A 97 -12.35 2.94 -3.79
N LEU A 98 -11.45 2.22 -4.45
CA LEU A 98 -10.40 1.47 -3.75
C LEU A 98 -9.38 2.39 -3.09
N PHE A 99 -9.05 3.52 -3.73
CA PHE A 99 -8.20 4.55 -3.12
C PHE A 99 -8.91 5.27 -1.97
N ALA A 100 -10.20 5.57 -2.10
CA ALA A 100 -10.99 6.12 -1.00
C ALA A 100 -10.98 5.19 0.24
N ASN A 101 -10.99 3.87 0.03
CA ASN A 101 -10.85 2.89 1.12
C ASN A 101 -9.45 2.90 1.74
N VAL A 102 -8.38 3.03 0.94
CA VAL A 102 -7.00 3.16 1.47
C VAL A 102 -6.90 4.41 2.36
N ILE A 103 -7.37 5.55 1.87
CA ILE A 103 -7.35 6.83 2.61
C ILE A 103 -8.14 6.72 3.91
N ARG A 104 -9.33 6.10 3.86
CA ARG A 104 -10.14 5.84 5.05
C ARG A 104 -9.39 4.98 6.06
N ASN A 105 -8.78 3.88 5.63
CA ASN A 105 -8.02 3.00 6.51
C ASN A 105 -6.84 3.71 7.19
N LEU A 106 -6.14 4.60 6.46
CA LEU A 106 -5.08 5.44 7.03
C LEU A 106 -5.64 6.44 8.07
N THR A 107 -6.85 6.97 7.83
CA THR A 107 -7.54 7.86 8.78
C THR A 107 -7.99 7.09 10.01
N ASP A 108 -8.61 5.93 9.85
CA ASP A 108 -9.07 5.07 10.94
C ASP A 108 -7.90 4.56 11.81
N ALA A 109 -6.73 4.35 11.21
CA ALA A 109 -5.49 4.04 11.91
C ALA A 109 -4.84 5.26 12.59
N GLY A 110 -5.40 6.47 12.43
CA GLY A 110 -4.87 7.72 12.99
C GLY A 110 -3.57 8.20 12.34
N ILE A 111 -3.21 7.66 11.18
CA ILE A 111 -2.02 8.09 10.40
C ILE A 111 -2.32 9.38 9.64
N LEU A 112 -3.56 9.54 9.16
CA LEU A 112 -4.05 10.75 8.51
C LEU A 112 -5.15 11.41 9.35
N GLN A 113 -5.15 12.73 9.41
CA GLN A 113 -6.21 13.52 10.05
C GLN A 113 -6.52 14.73 9.18
N ALA A 114 -7.79 15.10 9.07
CA ALA A 114 -8.17 16.34 8.40
C ALA A 114 -8.18 17.49 9.42
N ASP A 115 -7.58 18.63 9.08
CA ASP A 115 -7.67 19.84 9.87
C ASP A 115 -9.00 20.59 9.65
N ALA A 116 -9.16 21.75 10.27
CA ALA A 116 -10.36 22.57 10.16
C ALA A 116 -10.62 23.10 8.72
N ALA A 117 -9.59 23.17 7.88
CA ALA A 117 -9.69 23.54 6.47
C ALA A 117 -9.91 22.32 5.56
N GLY A 118 -9.96 21.10 6.11
CA GLY A 118 -10.10 19.86 5.36
C GLY A 118 -8.79 19.34 4.75
N LEU A 119 -7.66 19.96 5.09
CA LEU A 119 -6.35 19.52 4.61
C LEU A 119 -5.84 18.32 5.43
N LEU A 120 -5.29 17.34 4.74
CA LEU A 120 -4.79 16.11 5.34
C LEU A 120 -3.45 16.36 6.04
N GLN A 121 -3.45 16.18 7.36
CA GLN A 121 -2.28 16.27 8.22
C GLN A 121 -1.75 14.87 8.54
N PHE A 122 -0.45 14.74 8.61
CA PHE A 122 0.23 13.50 9.02
C PHE A 122 1.60 13.82 9.64
N ASP A 123 2.13 12.86 10.38
CA ASP A 123 3.44 12.90 11.01
C ASP A 123 4.41 11.85 10.43
N GLU A 124 5.51 11.59 11.14
CA GLU A 124 6.55 10.63 10.74
C GLU A 124 6.05 9.19 10.56
N ARG A 125 4.89 8.82 11.15
CA ARG A 125 4.31 7.49 10.99
C ARG A 125 4.02 7.15 9.54
N ILE A 126 3.78 8.16 8.69
CA ILE A 126 3.60 7.96 7.25
C ILE A 126 4.87 7.42 6.60
N THR A 127 6.04 7.91 7.03
CA THR A 127 7.33 7.45 6.52
C THR A 127 7.59 6.00 6.91
N LEU A 128 7.26 5.63 8.14
CA LEU A 128 7.36 4.24 8.59
C LEU A 128 6.39 3.33 7.82
N ALA A 129 5.13 3.74 7.64
CA ALA A 129 4.14 2.99 6.87
C ALA A 129 4.57 2.81 5.41
N ALA A 130 5.13 3.84 4.79
CA ALA A 130 5.65 3.78 3.43
C ALA A 130 6.84 2.80 3.33
N ALA A 131 7.80 2.89 4.25
CA ALA A 131 8.96 2.00 4.29
C ALA A 131 8.55 0.52 4.49
N GLN A 132 7.60 0.25 5.37
CA GLN A 132 7.07 -1.10 5.58
C GLN A 132 6.37 -1.65 4.34
N THR A 133 5.55 -0.81 3.67
CA THR A 133 4.87 -1.22 2.44
C THR A 133 5.87 -1.43 1.30
N GLU A 134 6.90 -0.59 1.22
CA GLU A 134 7.97 -0.67 0.23
C GLU A 134 8.70 -2.01 0.26
N LEU A 135 8.95 -2.58 1.44
CA LEU A 135 9.60 -3.88 1.61
C LEU A 135 8.81 -5.05 1.01
N LEU A 136 7.48 -4.88 0.87
CA LEU A 136 6.57 -5.92 0.37
C LEU A 136 6.38 -5.86 -1.16
N LEU A 137 6.93 -4.84 -1.82
CA LEU A 137 6.75 -4.63 -3.26
C LEU A 137 7.99 -5.04 -4.06
N ALA A 138 7.75 -5.55 -5.27
CA ALA A 138 8.82 -5.81 -6.22
C ALA A 138 9.55 -4.50 -6.60
N ALA A 139 10.85 -4.59 -6.85
CA ALA A 139 11.70 -3.40 -7.04
C ALA A 139 11.29 -2.54 -8.24
N ASP A 140 10.86 -3.16 -9.34
CA ASP A 140 10.38 -2.51 -10.56
C ASP A 140 9.09 -1.73 -10.33
N VAL A 141 8.11 -2.32 -9.63
CA VAL A 141 6.85 -1.68 -9.24
C VAL A 141 7.13 -0.47 -8.35
N ARG A 142 7.96 -0.65 -7.33
CA ARG A 142 8.37 0.38 -6.40
C ARG A 142 9.00 1.59 -7.10
N HIS A 143 9.99 1.36 -7.95
CA HIS A 143 10.65 2.42 -8.73
C HIS A 143 9.68 3.14 -9.65
N SER A 144 8.75 2.42 -10.25
CA SER A 144 7.76 2.99 -11.14
C SER A 144 6.79 3.91 -10.42
N ILE A 145 6.26 3.47 -9.26
CA ILE A 145 5.38 4.28 -8.43
C ILE A 145 6.09 5.55 -7.95
N GLN A 146 7.32 5.43 -7.44
CA GLN A 146 8.10 6.57 -6.97
C GLN A 146 8.39 7.58 -8.09
N ARG A 147 8.73 7.11 -9.28
CA ARG A 147 8.98 7.96 -10.44
C ARG A 147 7.73 8.73 -10.87
N ILE A 148 6.59 8.05 -10.92
CA ILE A 148 5.33 8.66 -11.33
C ILE A 148 4.81 9.64 -10.27
N ALA A 149 4.93 9.30 -8.99
CA ALA A 149 4.57 10.21 -7.90
C ALA A 149 5.37 11.52 -7.94
N ARG A 150 6.68 11.44 -8.24
CA ARG A 150 7.52 12.64 -8.41
C ARG A 150 7.15 13.47 -9.64
N ALA A 151 6.76 12.81 -10.73
CA ALA A 151 6.36 13.49 -11.97
C ALA A 151 4.97 14.16 -11.88
N ALA A 152 4.17 13.82 -10.88
CA ALA A 152 2.85 14.38 -10.65
C ALA A 152 2.86 15.75 -9.97
N SER A 153 4.05 16.24 -9.55
CA SER A 153 4.16 17.60 -9.03
C SER A 153 3.87 18.61 -10.16
N PRO A 154 2.95 19.56 -9.97
CA PRO A 154 2.94 20.73 -10.84
C PRO A 154 4.31 21.38 -10.68
N ALA A 155 5.03 21.53 -11.80
CA ALA A 155 6.24 22.32 -11.83
C ALA A 155 5.94 23.64 -11.11
N SER A 156 6.71 23.93 -10.05
CA SER A 156 6.63 25.20 -9.36
C SER A 156 6.88 26.30 -10.40
N ALA A 157 5.82 26.97 -10.79
CA ALA A 157 5.89 28.18 -11.55
C ALA A 157 6.13 29.37 -10.63
#